data_ab184e0958cf5614b95930730f4de4bb
#
_entry.id   ab184e0958cf5614b95930730f4de4bb
#
_cell.length_a   1.000
_cell.length_b   1.000
_cell.length_c   1.000
_cell.angle_alpha   90.00
_cell.angle_beta   90.00
_cell.angle_gamma   90.00
#
_symmetry.space_group_name_H-M   'P 1'
#
loop_
_entity.id
_entity.type
_entity.pdbx_description
1 polymer ?
#
loop_
_entity_poly.entity_id
_entity_poly.type
_entity_poly.pdbx_seq_one_letter_code
_entity_poly.pdbx_strand_id
1 'polypeptide(L)'
;MLSILRELLVETLWISRFLFKGMMDSIRSNSGWAVLAILLSATLWVIVTGEQNPPKVDVFSSPIPVEAVNVPPDLGVLGEMQFVRVRISAMPELWARLTAGSFRATTDLSSARPGTQEVGVRVTSNESQVRILEVVPPKI
;
A
#
# COMPACT_ATOMS: atom_id res chain seq x y z
N MET A 1 -38.48 -30.74 29.24
CA MET A 1 -37.40 -29.86 28.77
C MET A 1 -37.10 -30.08 27.28
N LEU A 2 -36.98 -31.30 26.79
CA LEU A 2 -36.79 -31.63 25.36
C LEU A 2 -37.96 -31.27 24.44
N SER A 3 -39.20 -31.30 24.92
CA SER A 3 -40.40 -30.93 24.15
C SER A 3 -40.46 -29.43 23.83
N ILE A 4 -40.07 -28.59 24.75
CA ILE A 4 -40.08 -27.12 24.61
C ILE A 4 -39.00 -26.69 23.61
N LEU A 5 -37.82 -27.30 23.63
CA LEU A 5 -36.77 -27.06 22.66
C LEU A 5 -37.18 -27.46 21.23
N ARG A 6 -37.96 -28.53 21.09
CA ARG A 6 -38.44 -28.99 19.78
C ARG A 6 -39.52 -28.05 19.20
N GLU A 7 -40.38 -27.53 20.02
CA GLU A 7 -41.39 -26.54 19.59
C GLU A 7 -40.74 -25.21 19.16
N LEU A 8 -39.77 -24.70 19.94
CA LEU A 8 -39.03 -23.49 19.59
C LEU A 8 -38.24 -23.63 18.29
N LEU A 9 -37.66 -24.80 18.03
CA LEU A 9 -36.95 -25.08 16.77
C LEU A 9 -37.89 -25.14 15.57
N VAL A 10 -39.08 -25.71 15.73
CA VAL A 10 -40.07 -25.78 14.65
C VAL A 10 -40.64 -24.40 14.33
N GLU A 11 -40.90 -23.58 15.35
CA GLU A 11 -41.41 -22.21 15.17
C GLU A 11 -40.37 -21.32 14.49
N THR A 12 -39.10 -21.40 14.91
CA THR A 12 -38.03 -20.61 14.28
C THR A 12 -37.79 -21.01 12.83
N LEU A 13 -37.88 -22.30 12.50
CA LEU A 13 -37.78 -22.79 11.14
C LEU A 13 -38.96 -22.36 10.25
N TRP A 14 -40.16 -22.30 10.83
CA TRP A 14 -41.34 -21.88 10.08
C TRP A 14 -41.32 -20.38 9.79
N ILE A 15 -40.94 -19.56 10.76
CA ILE A 15 -40.79 -18.11 10.62
C ILE A 15 -39.68 -17.80 9.58
N SER A 16 -38.55 -18.50 9.62
CA SER A 16 -37.48 -18.30 8.67
C SER A 16 -37.89 -18.62 7.24
N ARG A 17 -38.66 -19.70 7.04
CA ARG A 17 -39.15 -20.07 5.69
C ARG A 17 -40.21 -19.09 5.18
N PHE A 18 -41.06 -18.56 6.05
CA PHE A 18 -42.07 -17.57 5.70
C PHE A 18 -41.42 -16.24 5.27
N LEU A 19 -40.47 -15.76 6.07
CA LEU A 19 -39.68 -14.56 5.75
C LEU A 19 -38.88 -14.71 4.48
N PHE A 20 -38.25 -15.88 4.26
CA PHE A 20 -37.47 -16.13 3.08
C PHE A 20 -38.32 -16.19 1.79
N LYS A 21 -39.51 -16.78 1.87
CA LYS A 21 -40.45 -16.82 0.74
C LYS A 21 -41.00 -15.43 0.41
N GLY A 22 -41.40 -14.66 1.40
CA GLY A 22 -41.89 -13.29 1.19
C GLY A 22 -40.81 -12.37 0.62
N MET A 23 -39.57 -12.54 1.07
CA MET A 23 -38.42 -11.81 0.52
C MET A 23 -38.10 -12.20 -0.93
N MET A 24 -38.20 -13.50 -1.27
CA MET A 24 -37.98 -13.98 -2.63
C MET A 24 -39.06 -13.49 -3.62
N ASP A 25 -40.31 -13.47 -3.21
CA ASP A 25 -41.42 -12.97 -4.02
C ASP A 25 -41.32 -11.45 -4.22
N SER A 26 -40.88 -10.70 -3.21
CA SER A 26 -40.62 -9.27 -3.29
C SER A 26 -39.46 -8.94 -4.23
N ILE A 27 -38.38 -9.72 -4.21
CA ILE A 27 -37.23 -9.56 -5.12
C ILE A 27 -37.66 -9.85 -6.56
N ARG A 28 -38.53 -10.83 -6.76
CA ARG A 28 -39.00 -11.23 -8.10
C ARG A 28 -39.95 -10.20 -8.71
N SER A 29 -40.79 -9.55 -7.91
CA SER A 29 -41.71 -8.49 -8.38
C SER A 29 -41.01 -7.15 -8.61
N ASN A 30 -39.90 -6.88 -7.90
CA ASN A 30 -39.14 -5.64 -7.97
C ASN A 30 -37.65 -5.86 -8.28
N SER A 31 -37.37 -6.76 -9.24
CA SER A 31 -35.99 -7.16 -9.58
C SER A 31 -35.06 -5.99 -9.91
N GLY A 32 -35.58 -4.93 -10.54
CA GLY A 32 -34.80 -3.72 -10.84
C GLY A 32 -34.28 -3.02 -9.60
N TRP A 33 -35.12 -2.87 -8.59
CA TRP A 33 -34.73 -2.25 -7.33
C TRP A 33 -33.77 -3.13 -6.52
N ALA A 34 -33.91 -4.45 -6.60
CA ALA A 34 -32.99 -5.39 -5.96
C ALA A 34 -31.60 -5.32 -6.59
N VAL A 35 -31.52 -5.28 -7.91
CA VAL A 35 -30.25 -5.10 -8.64
C VAL A 35 -29.60 -3.76 -8.29
N LEU A 36 -30.38 -2.67 -8.26
CA LEU A 36 -29.89 -1.35 -7.88
C LEU A 36 -29.31 -1.35 -6.45
N ALA A 37 -29.99 -1.98 -5.51
CA ALA A 37 -29.55 -2.08 -4.12
C ALA A 37 -28.24 -2.87 -4.01
N ILE A 38 -28.08 -3.96 -4.74
CA ILE A 38 -26.84 -4.75 -4.79
C ILE A 38 -25.70 -3.92 -5.38
N LEU A 39 -25.93 -3.20 -6.47
CA LEU A 39 -24.92 -2.34 -7.07
C LEU A 39 -24.49 -1.22 -6.14
N LEU A 40 -25.43 -0.54 -5.49
CA LEU A 40 -25.14 0.50 -4.51
C LEU A 40 -24.35 -0.06 -3.31
N SER A 41 -24.75 -1.22 -2.79
CA SER A 41 -24.06 -1.89 -1.70
C SER A 41 -22.64 -2.28 -2.07
N ALA A 42 -22.44 -2.85 -3.27
CA ALA A 42 -21.13 -3.22 -3.77
C ALA A 42 -20.24 -1.98 -3.98
N THR A 43 -20.79 -0.92 -4.54
CA THR A 43 -20.07 0.35 -4.74
C THR A 43 -19.64 0.94 -3.39
N LEU A 44 -20.56 1.00 -2.44
CA LEU A 44 -20.26 1.52 -1.10
C LEU A 44 -19.21 0.65 -0.39
N TRP A 45 -19.30 -0.67 -0.54
CA TRP A 45 -18.33 -1.59 0.03
C TRP A 45 -16.92 -1.36 -0.54
N VAL A 46 -16.79 -1.19 -1.87
CA VAL A 46 -15.51 -0.91 -2.52
C VAL A 46 -14.92 0.42 -2.03
N ILE A 47 -15.74 1.47 -1.91
CA ILE A 47 -15.29 2.78 -1.42
C ILE A 47 -14.78 2.67 0.02
N VAL A 48 -15.61 2.11 0.92
CA VAL A 48 -15.26 1.98 2.35
C VAL A 48 -14.04 1.08 2.55
N THR A 49 -13.96 -0.04 1.82
CA THR A 49 -12.80 -0.95 1.93
C THR A 49 -11.53 -0.33 1.40
N GLY A 50 -11.63 0.49 0.33
CA GLY A 50 -10.49 1.23 -0.20
C GLY A 50 -9.94 2.29 0.77
N GLU A 51 -10.81 2.89 1.59
CA GLU A 51 -10.40 3.88 2.60
C GLU A 51 -9.80 3.24 3.86
N GLN A 52 -10.04 1.97 4.13
CA GLN A 52 -9.57 1.30 5.35
C GLN A 52 -8.06 1.02 5.37
N ASN A 53 -7.38 1.07 4.23
CA ASN A 53 -5.93 0.86 4.12
C ASN A 53 -5.26 2.02 3.36
N PRO A 54 -5.28 3.25 3.88
CA PRO A 54 -4.59 4.35 3.24
C PRO A 54 -3.08 4.08 3.20
N PRO A 55 -2.38 4.48 2.14
CA PRO A 55 -0.94 4.35 2.08
C PRO A 55 -0.29 5.14 3.21
N LYS A 56 0.57 4.48 3.98
CA LYS A 56 1.35 5.10 5.05
C LYS A 56 2.46 5.95 4.43
N VAL A 57 2.54 7.21 4.84
CA VAL A 57 3.63 8.12 4.49
C VAL A 57 4.50 8.33 5.71
N ASP A 58 5.76 7.93 5.62
CA ASP A 58 6.70 8.07 6.72
C ASP A 58 8.14 8.09 6.20
N VAL A 59 9.09 8.44 7.06
CA VAL A 59 10.52 8.35 6.76
C VAL A 59 10.97 6.91 6.99
N PHE A 60 11.63 6.33 5.99
CA PHE A 60 12.21 5.00 6.13
C PHE A 60 13.35 5.03 7.14
N SER A 61 13.27 4.18 8.16
CA SER A 61 14.12 4.26 9.35
C SER A 61 15.57 3.83 9.10
N SER A 62 15.80 2.96 8.13
CA SER A 62 17.16 2.50 7.83
C SER A 62 17.87 3.43 6.84
N PRO A 63 19.10 3.86 7.13
CA PRO A 63 19.87 4.66 6.19
C PRO A 63 20.22 3.84 4.95
N ILE A 64 20.14 4.47 3.79
CA ILE A 64 20.43 3.85 2.48
C ILE A 64 21.81 4.31 2.03
N PRO A 65 22.74 3.40 1.76
CA PRO A 65 24.06 3.78 1.27
C PRO A 65 23.96 4.33 -0.15
N VAL A 66 24.73 5.38 -0.45
CA VAL A 66 24.78 5.96 -1.79
C VAL A 66 25.94 5.34 -2.57
N GLU A 67 25.63 4.82 -3.75
CA GLU A 67 26.62 4.26 -4.69
C GLU A 67 27.00 5.33 -5.72
N ALA A 68 28.31 5.53 -5.93
CA ALA A 68 28.79 6.36 -7.01
C ALA A 68 28.76 5.59 -8.34
N VAL A 69 28.16 6.19 -9.36
CA VAL A 69 28.12 5.63 -10.72
C VAL A 69 28.80 6.58 -11.70
N ASN A 70 29.29 6.02 -12.83
CA ASN A 70 29.96 6.77 -13.90
C ASN A 70 31.17 7.58 -13.41
N VAL A 71 31.96 7.02 -12.48
CA VAL A 71 33.19 7.68 -11.99
C VAL A 71 34.19 7.79 -13.15
N PRO A 72 34.66 9.00 -13.49
CA PRO A 72 35.71 9.16 -14.51
C PRO A 72 36.99 8.38 -14.14
N PRO A 73 37.73 7.80 -15.11
CA PRO A 73 38.88 6.98 -14.82
C PRO A 73 40.05 7.72 -14.14
N ASP A 74 40.06 9.04 -14.28
CA ASP A 74 41.08 9.92 -13.71
C ASP A 74 40.73 10.39 -12.27
N LEU A 75 39.56 10.03 -11.77
CA LEU A 75 39.07 10.46 -10.46
C LEU A 75 38.85 9.27 -9.54
N GLY A 76 39.25 9.43 -8.29
CA GLY A 76 38.92 8.51 -7.22
C GLY A 76 37.93 9.15 -6.25
N VAL A 77 36.96 8.40 -5.80
CA VAL A 77 36.07 8.83 -4.72
C VAL A 77 36.82 8.71 -3.40
N LEU A 78 37.20 9.83 -2.80
CA LEU A 78 37.82 9.89 -1.51
C LEU A 78 36.76 10.26 -0.47
N GLY A 79 36.46 9.38 0.46
CA GLY A 79 35.53 9.64 1.54
C GLY A 79 34.69 8.43 1.90
N GLU A 80 34.06 8.50 3.08
CA GLU A 80 33.08 7.52 3.51
C GLU A 80 31.80 7.62 2.67
N MET A 81 31.19 6.48 2.32
CA MET A 81 29.91 6.46 1.65
C MET A 81 28.88 7.16 2.50
N GLN A 82 28.28 8.21 1.96
CA GLN A 82 27.22 8.94 2.63
C GLN A 82 25.93 8.14 2.60
N PHE A 83 25.13 8.32 3.61
CA PHE A 83 23.81 7.69 3.72
C PHE A 83 22.72 8.73 3.52
N VAL A 84 21.66 8.31 2.87
CA VAL A 84 20.45 9.13 2.71
C VAL A 84 19.26 8.47 3.38
N ARG A 85 18.32 9.28 3.81
CA ARG A 85 17.01 8.84 4.26
C ARG A 85 15.97 9.23 3.23
N VAL A 86 14.96 8.40 3.09
CA VAL A 86 13.88 8.64 2.13
C VAL A 86 12.55 8.70 2.85
N ARG A 87 11.72 9.65 2.45
CA ARG A 87 10.31 9.66 2.80
C ARG A 87 9.55 8.95 1.71
N ILE A 88 8.81 7.92 2.08
CA ILE A 88 8.10 7.08 1.15
C ILE A 88 6.62 6.97 1.50
N SER A 89 5.82 6.67 0.49
CA SER A 89 4.42 6.29 0.60
C SER A 89 4.27 4.87 0.09
N ALA A 90 3.79 3.98 0.94
CA ALA A 90 3.54 2.58 0.61
C ALA A 90 2.39 2.02 1.45
N MET A 91 1.80 0.92 0.99
CA MET A 91 0.80 0.18 1.78
C MET A 91 1.41 -0.36 3.08
N PRO A 92 0.65 -0.41 4.20
CA PRO A 92 1.15 -0.88 5.50
C PRO A 92 1.78 -2.27 5.45
N GLU A 93 1.21 -3.17 4.66
CA GLU A 93 1.72 -4.54 4.48
C GLU A 93 3.10 -4.57 3.80
N LEU A 94 3.31 -3.65 2.87
CA LEU A 94 4.58 -3.52 2.19
C LEU A 94 5.65 -2.93 3.11
N TRP A 95 5.28 -1.98 3.97
CA TRP A 95 6.17 -1.40 4.97
C TRP A 95 6.88 -2.44 5.84
N ALA A 96 6.18 -3.51 6.21
CA ALA A 96 6.72 -4.59 7.03
C ALA A 96 7.80 -5.42 6.31
N ARG A 97 7.86 -5.35 4.98
CA ARG A 97 8.79 -6.12 4.14
C ARG A 97 9.93 -5.28 3.58
N LEU A 98 9.83 -3.94 3.65
CA LEU A 98 10.85 -3.06 3.13
C LEU A 98 12.15 -3.17 3.93
N THR A 99 13.24 -3.29 3.20
CA THR A 99 14.59 -3.28 3.73
C THR A 99 15.42 -2.20 3.03
N ALA A 100 16.60 -1.88 3.55
CA ALA A 100 17.51 -0.96 2.86
C ALA A 100 17.85 -1.45 1.43
N GLY A 101 17.91 -2.76 1.22
CA GLY A 101 18.13 -3.38 -0.10
C GLY A 101 16.96 -3.24 -1.08
N SER A 102 15.77 -2.82 -0.62
CA SER A 102 14.63 -2.48 -1.49
C SER A 102 14.84 -1.16 -2.24
N PHE A 103 15.84 -0.39 -1.85
CA PHE A 103 16.17 0.91 -2.42
C PHE A 103 17.59 0.91 -2.96
N ARG A 104 17.80 1.64 -4.04
CA ARG A 104 19.11 1.92 -4.59
C ARG A 104 19.29 3.44 -4.68
N ALA A 105 20.21 3.98 -3.90
CA ALA A 105 20.61 5.37 -3.97
C ALA A 105 21.88 5.48 -4.82
N THR A 106 21.85 6.30 -5.86
CA THR A 106 22.99 6.50 -6.77
C THR A 106 23.28 7.97 -6.94
N THR A 107 24.55 8.29 -7.09
CA THR A 107 25.00 9.61 -7.52
C THR A 107 25.82 9.48 -8.80
N ASP A 108 25.47 10.27 -9.81
CA ASP A 108 26.15 10.25 -11.10
C ASP A 108 27.33 11.22 -11.11
N LEU A 109 28.54 10.69 -11.26
CA LEU A 109 29.79 11.46 -11.26
C LEU A 109 30.35 11.69 -12.67
N SER A 110 29.58 11.47 -13.71
CA SER A 110 30.04 11.63 -15.12
C SER A 110 30.53 13.06 -15.42
N SER A 111 30.00 14.07 -14.74
CA SER A 111 30.40 15.47 -14.88
C SER A 111 31.21 16.00 -13.70
N ALA A 112 31.70 15.11 -12.82
CA ALA A 112 32.47 15.48 -11.66
C ALA A 112 33.83 16.06 -12.05
N ARG A 113 34.33 17.04 -11.27
CA ARG A 113 35.65 17.65 -11.39
C ARG A 113 36.47 17.38 -10.13
N PRO A 114 37.81 17.42 -10.23
CA PRO A 114 38.61 17.30 -9.01
C PRO A 114 38.28 18.39 -7.99
N GLY A 115 38.08 17.97 -6.74
CA GLY A 115 37.75 18.87 -5.63
C GLY A 115 36.46 18.46 -4.93
N THR A 116 36.08 19.20 -3.90
CA THR A 116 34.82 18.98 -3.17
C THR A 116 33.67 19.65 -3.93
N GLN A 117 32.65 18.90 -4.24
CA GLN A 117 31.45 19.40 -4.94
C GLN A 117 30.20 18.67 -4.44
N GLU A 118 29.09 19.37 -4.45
CA GLU A 118 27.78 18.78 -4.13
C GLU A 118 27.20 18.09 -5.37
N VAL A 119 26.81 16.84 -5.23
CA VAL A 119 26.23 16.04 -6.30
C VAL A 119 24.84 15.55 -5.89
N GLY A 120 23.90 15.59 -6.81
CA GLY A 120 22.53 15.14 -6.56
C GLY A 120 22.44 13.63 -6.39
N VAL A 121 21.62 13.21 -5.42
CA VAL A 121 21.33 11.79 -5.17
C VAL A 121 20.02 11.40 -5.83
N ARG A 122 20.03 10.34 -6.59
CA ARG A 122 18.84 9.70 -7.16
C ARG A 122 18.56 8.40 -6.39
N VAL A 123 17.35 8.27 -5.88
CA VAL A 123 16.93 7.02 -5.23
C VAL A 123 15.84 6.36 -6.06
N THR A 124 15.99 5.07 -6.28
CA THR A 124 15.00 4.22 -6.94
C THR A 124 14.58 3.09 -6.01
N SER A 125 13.35 2.60 -6.16
CA SER A 125 12.85 1.43 -5.44
C SER A 125 12.71 0.26 -6.41
N ASN A 126 13.04 -0.94 -5.95
CA ASN A 126 12.80 -2.18 -6.67
C ASN A 126 11.31 -2.60 -6.56
N GLU A 127 10.55 -1.99 -5.65
CA GLU A 127 9.14 -2.26 -5.43
C GLU A 127 8.28 -1.23 -6.16
N SER A 128 7.46 -1.69 -7.11
CA SER A 128 6.62 -0.82 -7.95
C SER A 128 5.52 -0.06 -7.18
N GLN A 129 5.15 -0.54 -6.00
CA GLN A 129 4.11 0.04 -5.16
C GLN A 129 4.65 1.02 -4.10
N VAL A 130 5.95 1.30 -4.13
CA VAL A 130 6.60 2.30 -3.28
C VAL A 130 6.76 3.59 -4.06
N ARG A 131 6.21 4.68 -3.53
CA ARG A 131 6.43 6.02 -4.06
C ARG A 131 7.41 6.77 -3.17
N ILE A 132 8.55 7.16 -3.73
CA ILE A 132 9.52 8.01 -3.06
C ILE A 132 9.03 9.45 -3.18
N LEU A 133 8.87 10.13 -2.05
CA LEU A 133 8.37 11.50 -1.97
C LEU A 133 9.51 12.51 -1.78
N GLU A 134 10.50 12.14 -0.97
CA GLU A 134 11.59 13.05 -0.61
C GLU A 134 12.86 12.25 -0.29
N VAL A 135 14.00 12.81 -0.61
CA VAL A 135 15.34 12.28 -0.28
C VAL A 135 16.07 13.31 0.57
N VAL A 136 16.61 12.90 1.72
CA VAL A 136 17.30 13.80 2.66
C VAL A 136 18.66 13.19 3.05
N PRO A 137 19.76 13.91 2.78
CA PRO A 137 19.89 15.12 1.98
C PRO A 137 19.69 14.86 0.48
N PRO A 138 19.22 15.86 -0.31
CA PRO A 138 19.05 15.70 -1.75
C PRO A 138 20.37 15.80 -2.55
N LYS A 139 21.42 16.28 -1.88
CA LYS A 139 22.79 16.39 -2.42
C LYS A 139 23.80 15.96 -1.36
N ILE A 140 24.88 15.44 -1.79
CA ILE A 140 26.00 14.98 -0.97
C ILE A 140 27.33 15.54 -1.52
#